data_64212e9539015b54c337408bc4bf8ea9
#
_entry.id   64212e9539015b54c337408bc4bf8ea9
#
_cell.length_a   1.000
_cell.length_b   1.000
_cell.length_c   1.000
_cell.angle_alpha   90.00
_cell.angle_beta   90.00
_cell.angle_gamma   90.00
#
_symmetry.space_group_name_H-M   'P 1'
#
loop_
_entity.id
_entity.type
_entity.pdbx_description
1 polymer ?
#
loop_
_entity_poly.entity_id
_entity_poly.type
_entity_poly.pdbx_seq_one_letter_code
_entity_poly.pdbx_strand_id
1 'polypeptide(L)'
;LLLSLPDCAPRELASRIRLIEALAGMAASAIENQRLLEEQKQLLEAFIELIAGAIDAKSPYTGGHCQRVPELTRMLTEAACAQQQGPFGDFTLSDEEWEAIHIASWLHDCGKVTTPEFVVDKATKLETIYDRIHEIRTRFEVLKRDAHIEALAARLPASDRQAALEAVTPTWQMLDQEFAFVAECNLGGEWMAPEKLAQLDAIASRTWLRTLDDRLGVSPEELKRHPGEAAPLPCREPLLADKPVHLMPRPAHDNLTRHNPWGFKVRVPAHLYNRGEHYNLAIGRGTLTEEERYKINEHIIQTIRMLEKLPFPRHL
;
A
#
# COMPACT_ATOMS: atom_id res chain seq x y z
N LEU A 1 47.64 -23.19 26.16
CA LEU A 1 48.39 -22.30 27.03
C LEU A 1 49.54 -23.12 27.66
N LEU A 2 50.79 -22.79 27.37
CA LEU A 2 51.95 -23.35 28.04
C LEU A 2 52.31 -22.38 29.19
N LEU A 3 52.18 -22.89 30.42
CA LEU A 3 52.56 -22.12 31.62
C LEU A 3 53.73 -22.83 32.28
N SER A 4 54.81 -22.07 32.52
CA SER A 4 55.96 -22.53 33.32
C SER A 4 55.66 -22.20 34.79
N LEU A 5 55.65 -23.23 35.62
CA LEU A 5 55.48 -23.09 37.08
C LEU A 5 56.85 -23.24 37.77
N PRO A 6 57.16 -22.40 38.76
CA PRO A 6 58.36 -22.57 39.55
C PRO A 6 58.25 -23.84 40.44
N ASP A 7 59.38 -24.36 40.87
CA ASP A 7 59.44 -25.55 41.75
C ASP A 7 58.57 -25.37 43.00
N CYS A 8 57.47 -26.17 43.06
CA CYS A 8 56.47 -26.16 44.14
C CYS A 8 56.30 -27.54 44.76
N ALA A 9 55.90 -27.60 46.00
CA ALA A 9 55.51 -28.85 46.67
C ALA A 9 54.35 -29.56 45.90
N PRO A 10 54.29 -30.90 45.78
CA PRO A 10 53.31 -31.60 44.93
C PRO A 10 51.85 -31.29 45.24
N ARG A 11 51.49 -31.00 46.50
CA ARG A 11 50.11 -30.59 46.88
C ARG A 11 49.79 -29.17 46.42
N GLU A 12 50.74 -28.28 46.45
CA GLU A 12 50.57 -26.88 46.01
C GLU A 12 50.46 -26.83 44.49
N LEU A 13 51.25 -27.64 43.78
CA LEU A 13 51.20 -27.80 42.32
C LEU A 13 49.81 -28.28 41.88
N ALA A 14 49.26 -29.33 42.53
CA ALA A 14 47.92 -29.84 42.21
C ALA A 14 46.77 -28.80 42.43
N SER A 15 46.92 -27.95 43.47
CA SER A 15 45.99 -26.86 43.73
C SER A 15 46.06 -25.76 42.64
N ARG A 16 47.26 -25.37 42.25
CA ARG A 16 47.49 -24.38 41.19
C ARG A 16 47.02 -24.85 39.84
N ILE A 17 47.24 -26.14 39.50
CA ILE A 17 46.73 -26.73 38.25
C ILE A 17 45.20 -26.67 38.21
N ARG A 18 44.49 -27.09 39.28
CA ARG A 18 43.03 -26.99 39.36
C ARG A 18 42.51 -25.58 39.22
N LEU A 19 43.21 -24.58 39.82
CA LEU A 19 42.85 -23.19 39.67
C LEU A 19 42.98 -22.70 38.22
N ILE A 20 44.13 -23.08 37.57
CA ILE A 20 44.37 -22.73 36.17
C ILE A 20 43.33 -23.38 35.25
N GLU A 21 43.02 -24.67 35.48
CA GLU A 21 41.95 -25.37 34.71
C GLU A 21 40.60 -24.70 34.88
N ALA A 22 40.20 -24.32 36.10
CA ALA A 22 38.99 -23.61 36.36
C ALA A 22 38.95 -22.23 35.69
N LEU A 23 40.02 -21.44 35.77
CA LEU A 23 40.13 -20.15 35.10
C LEU A 23 40.13 -20.29 33.56
N ALA A 24 40.83 -21.30 33.04
CA ALA A 24 40.81 -21.59 31.60
C ALA A 24 39.40 -22.00 31.11
N GLY A 25 38.70 -22.80 31.89
CA GLY A 25 37.29 -23.16 31.61
C GLY A 25 36.36 -21.94 31.62
N MET A 26 36.51 -21.06 32.63
CA MET A 26 35.75 -19.79 32.68
C MET A 26 36.05 -18.89 31.49
N ALA A 27 37.31 -18.72 31.14
CA ALA A 27 37.75 -17.92 29.99
C ALA A 27 37.22 -18.48 28.67
N ALA A 28 37.30 -19.81 28.49
CA ALA A 28 36.72 -20.48 27.31
C ALA A 28 35.19 -20.27 27.21
N SER A 29 34.50 -20.41 28.31
CA SER A 29 33.04 -20.14 28.34
C SER A 29 32.70 -18.67 28.06
N ALA A 30 33.50 -17.74 28.57
CA ALA A 30 33.28 -16.30 28.30
C ALA A 30 33.50 -15.97 26.80
N ILE A 31 34.59 -16.51 26.21
CA ILE A 31 34.88 -16.34 24.78
C ILE A 31 33.76 -16.96 23.91
N GLU A 32 33.31 -18.17 24.25
CA GLU A 32 32.21 -18.82 23.51
C GLU A 32 30.89 -18.05 23.63
N ASN A 33 30.56 -17.54 24.82
CA ASN A 33 29.38 -16.71 25.01
C ASN A 33 29.48 -15.42 24.17
N GLN A 34 30.61 -14.78 24.13
CA GLN A 34 30.80 -13.58 23.31
C GLN A 34 30.67 -13.90 21.81
N ARG A 35 31.22 -15.03 21.36
CA ARG A 35 31.07 -15.49 19.98
C ARG A 35 29.61 -15.76 19.62
N LEU A 36 28.86 -16.43 20.50
CA LEU A 36 27.44 -16.71 20.29
C LEU A 36 26.59 -15.44 20.24
N LEU A 37 26.90 -14.45 21.07
CA LEU A 37 26.21 -13.14 21.03
C LEU A 37 26.48 -12.40 19.72
N GLU A 38 27.69 -12.45 19.23
CA GLU A 38 28.05 -11.84 17.95
C GLU A 38 27.36 -12.54 16.76
N GLU A 39 27.36 -13.89 16.75
CA GLU A 39 26.64 -14.68 15.75
C GLU A 39 25.13 -14.41 15.78
N GLN A 40 24.56 -14.24 16.99
CA GLN A 40 23.14 -13.87 17.15
C GLN A 40 22.84 -12.48 16.58
N LYS A 41 23.70 -11.48 16.79
CA LYS A 41 23.57 -10.14 16.20
C LYS A 41 23.60 -10.19 14.69
N GLN A 42 24.61 -10.86 14.12
CA GLN A 42 24.74 -11.02 12.66
C GLN A 42 23.51 -11.72 12.04
N LEU A 43 22.98 -12.73 12.73
CA LEU A 43 21.76 -13.41 12.29
C LEU A 43 20.56 -12.45 12.31
N LEU A 44 20.40 -11.64 13.35
CA LEU A 44 19.34 -10.63 13.44
C LEU A 44 19.44 -9.60 12.32
N GLU A 45 20.64 -9.07 12.07
CA GLU A 45 20.89 -8.14 10.95
C GLU A 45 20.52 -8.76 9.60
N ALA A 46 20.94 -9.99 9.34
CA ALA A 46 20.61 -10.70 8.12
C ALA A 46 19.09 -10.92 7.95
N PHE A 47 18.36 -11.19 9.02
CA PHE A 47 16.89 -11.28 8.99
C PHE A 47 16.23 -9.93 8.72
N ILE A 48 16.73 -8.85 9.30
CA ILE A 48 16.23 -7.49 9.06
C ILE A 48 16.41 -7.12 7.59
N GLU A 49 17.59 -7.34 7.04
CA GLU A 49 17.88 -7.09 5.61
C GLU A 49 17.01 -7.95 4.69
N LEU A 50 16.80 -9.22 5.04
CA LEU A 50 15.93 -10.13 4.27
C LEU A 50 14.49 -9.64 4.25
N ILE A 51 13.94 -9.23 5.40
CA ILE A 51 12.56 -8.71 5.51
C ILE A 51 12.43 -7.40 4.71
N ALA A 52 13.36 -6.47 4.87
CA ALA A 52 13.37 -5.22 4.13
C ALA A 52 13.50 -5.45 2.61
N GLY A 53 14.36 -6.36 2.19
CA GLY A 53 14.50 -6.77 0.78
C GLY A 53 13.24 -7.41 0.21
N ALA A 54 12.53 -8.22 1.00
CA ALA A 54 11.26 -8.82 0.59
C ALA A 54 10.14 -7.78 0.42
N ILE A 55 10.17 -6.71 1.24
CA ILE A 55 9.22 -5.59 1.12
C ILE A 55 9.54 -4.75 -0.12
N ASP A 56 10.81 -4.45 -0.36
CA ASP A 56 11.25 -3.75 -1.57
C ASP A 56 10.92 -4.53 -2.86
N ALA A 57 11.02 -5.86 -2.82
CA ALA A 57 10.69 -6.73 -3.95
C ALA A 57 9.17 -6.77 -4.26
N LYS A 58 8.32 -6.37 -3.32
CA LYS A 58 6.87 -6.32 -3.48
C LYS A 58 6.42 -5.25 -4.46
N SER A 59 7.14 -4.14 -4.56
CA SER A 59 6.82 -3.03 -5.46
C SER A 59 8.04 -2.64 -6.28
N PRO A 60 7.93 -2.57 -7.62
CA PRO A 60 9.03 -2.12 -8.47
C PRO A 60 9.43 -0.66 -8.25
N TYR A 61 8.55 0.14 -7.64
CA TYR A 61 8.79 1.56 -7.36
C TYR A 61 9.57 1.78 -6.05
N THR A 62 9.60 0.79 -5.15
CA THR A 62 10.33 0.87 -3.88
C THR A 62 11.72 0.24 -3.95
N GLY A 63 12.15 -0.26 -5.12
CA GLY A 63 13.44 -0.93 -5.28
C GLY A 63 14.62 -0.12 -4.72
N GLY A 64 15.28 -0.65 -3.70
CA GLY A 64 16.38 -0.02 -2.98
C GLY A 64 16.00 1.12 -2.03
N HIS A 65 14.73 1.38 -1.77
CA HIS A 65 14.29 2.37 -0.78
C HIS A 65 14.71 1.95 0.62
N CYS A 66 14.40 0.73 1.01
CA CYS A 66 14.77 0.18 2.32
C CYS A 66 16.28 0.09 2.56
N GLN A 67 17.12 0.11 1.50
CA GLN A 67 18.56 0.19 1.61
C GLN A 67 19.07 1.63 1.75
N ARG A 68 18.47 2.59 1.04
CA ARG A 68 18.89 4.00 1.07
C ARG A 68 18.52 4.73 2.36
N VAL A 69 17.37 4.40 2.95
CA VAL A 69 16.86 5.08 4.16
C VAL A 69 17.81 4.89 5.35
N PRO A 70 18.31 3.68 5.68
CA PRO A 70 19.28 3.50 6.75
C PRO A 70 20.56 4.31 6.55
N GLU A 71 21.09 4.34 5.33
CA GLU A 71 22.29 5.11 5.01
C GLU A 71 22.08 6.61 5.20
N LEU A 72 20.98 7.16 4.65
CA LEU A 72 20.64 8.57 4.80
C LEU A 72 20.37 8.94 6.27
N THR A 73 19.67 8.07 7.00
CA THR A 73 19.40 8.27 8.43
C THR A 73 20.71 8.32 9.22
N ARG A 74 21.64 7.40 8.96
CA ARG A 74 22.96 7.41 9.58
C ARG A 74 23.72 8.70 9.31
N MET A 75 23.80 9.12 8.04
CA MET A 75 24.48 10.37 7.65
C MET A 75 23.89 11.60 8.32
N LEU A 76 22.56 11.71 8.39
CA LEU A 76 21.88 12.83 9.04
C LEU A 76 22.10 12.83 10.55
N THR A 77 22.07 11.67 11.18
CA THR A 77 22.30 11.51 12.63
C THR A 77 23.76 11.83 12.99
N GLU A 78 24.73 11.36 12.20
CA GLU A 78 26.14 11.72 12.35
C GLU A 78 26.35 13.23 12.25
N ALA A 79 25.71 13.87 11.26
CA ALA A 79 25.78 15.32 11.07
C ALA A 79 25.16 16.09 12.25
N ALA A 80 24.05 15.58 12.83
CA ALA A 80 23.45 16.16 14.02
C ALA A 80 24.35 16.04 15.26
N CYS A 81 24.94 14.86 15.49
CA CYS A 81 25.89 14.63 16.59
C CYS A 81 27.19 15.46 16.47
N ALA A 82 27.57 15.82 15.25
CA ALA A 82 28.75 16.64 15.00
C ALA A 82 28.53 18.16 15.27
N GLN A 83 27.27 18.60 15.47
CA GLN A 83 26.96 19.99 15.75
C GLN A 83 27.40 20.37 17.16
N GLN A 84 28.08 21.53 17.27
CA GLN A 84 28.50 22.09 18.55
C GLN A 84 27.67 23.32 18.98
N GLN A 85 26.75 23.76 18.16
CA GLN A 85 25.91 24.94 18.40
C GLN A 85 24.49 24.74 17.84
N GLY A 86 23.56 25.55 18.32
CA GLY A 86 22.16 25.49 17.88
C GLY A 86 21.37 24.37 18.55
N PRO A 87 20.22 23.95 17.96
CA PRO A 87 19.32 23.00 18.60
C PRO A 87 19.89 21.59 18.79
N PHE A 88 20.98 21.25 18.12
CA PHE A 88 21.65 19.95 18.22
C PHE A 88 23.01 20.01 18.95
N GLY A 89 23.34 21.15 19.60
CA GLY A 89 24.66 21.36 20.22
C GLY A 89 25.02 20.36 21.33
N ASP A 90 24.01 19.83 22.00
CA ASP A 90 24.13 18.82 23.06
C ASP A 90 23.60 17.42 22.62
N PHE A 91 23.32 17.23 21.32
CA PHE A 91 22.79 15.97 20.82
C PHE A 91 23.89 14.93 20.67
N THR A 92 23.80 13.89 21.48
CA THR A 92 24.74 12.74 21.45
C THR A 92 23.94 11.45 21.57
N LEU A 93 24.45 10.37 21.00
CA LEU A 93 23.83 9.05 21.07
C LEU A 93 24.81 8.03 21.64
N SER A 94 24.30 7.16 22.50
CA SER A 94 24.98 5.95 22.96
C SER A 94 25.03 4.88 21.85
N ASP A 95 25.87 3.85 22.02
CA ASP A 95 25.93 2.73 21.09
C ASP A 95 24.58 2.00 20.96
N GLU A 96 23.83 1.90 22.07
CA GLU A 96 22.47 1.31 22.08
C GLU A 96 21.48 2.14 21.27
N GLU A 97 21.53 3.46 21.35
CA GLU A 97 20.68 4.36 20.57
C GLU A 97 21.04 4.33 19.07
N TRP A 98 22.30 4.18 18.73
CA TRP A 98 22.75 3.97 17.36
C TRP A 98 22.19 2.65 16.79
N GLU A 99 22.23 1.56 17.55
CA GLU A 99 21.66 0.26 17.17
C GLU A 99 20.14 0.38 16.96
N ALA A 100 19.43 1.08 17.85
CA ALA A 100 18.01 1.31 17.74
C ALA A 100 17.63 2.10 16.48
N ILE A 101 18.33 3.18 16.18
CA ILE A 101 18.13 3.98 14.95
C ILE A 101 18.38 3.14 13.70
N HIS A 102 19.44 2.33 13.70
CA HIS A 102 19.77 1.44 12.59
C HIS A 102 18.62 0.46 12.32
N ILE A 103 18.18 -0.28 13.31
CA ILE A 103 17.08 -1.25 13.20
C ILE A 103 15.77 -0.57 12.81
N ALA A 104 15.42 0.57 13.44
CA ALA A 104 14.23 1.33 13.13
C ALA A 104 14.22 1.81 11.67
N SER A 105 15.36 2.28 11.15
CA SER A 105 15.48 2.76 9.78
C SER A 105 15.29 1.65 8.73
N TRP A 106 15.76 0.43 9.02
CA TRP A 106 15.55 -0.73 8.16
C TRP A 106 14.10 -1.22 8.16
N LEU A 107 13.44 -1.21 9.33
CA LEU A 107 12.11 -1.79 9.52
C LEU A 107 10.96 -0.77 9.47
N HIS A 108 11.25 0.52 9.20
CA HIS A 108 10.25 1.58 9.22
C HIS A 108 9.01 1.29 8.36
N ASP A 109 9.19 0.56 7.28
CA ASP A 109 8.17 0.24 6.27
C ASP A 109 7.69 -1.21 6.29
N CYS A 110 8.12 -2.03 7.28
CA CYS A 110 7.78 -3.46 7.28
C CYS A 110 6.27 -3.74 7.29
N GLY A 111 5.46 -2.82 7.82
CA GLY A 111 4.01 -2.89 7.76
C GLY A 111 3.39 -2.80 6.37
N LYS A 112 4.12 -2.32 5.36
CA LYS A 112 3.66 -2.28 3.96
C LYS A 112 3.35 -3.67 3.39
N VAL A 113 3.88 -4.74 3.99
CA VAL A 113 3.54 -6.11 3.62
C VAL A 113 2.04 -6.39 3.72
N THR A 114 1.33 -5.69 4.59
CA THR A 114 -0.13 -5.83 4.78
C THR A 114 -0.96 -5.01 3.80
N THR A 115 -0.34 -4.11 3.03
CA THR A 115 -1.03 -3.27 2.04
C THR A 115 -1.09 -4.01 0.71
N PRO A 116 -2.28 -4.14 0.07
CA PRO A 116 -2.41 -4.77 -1.23
C PRO A 116 -1.58 -4.05 -2.31
N GLU A 117 -0.99 -4.80 -3.24
CA GLU A 117 -0.14 -4.26 -4.32
C GLU A 117 -0.88 -3.21 -5.16
N PHE A 118 -2.13 -3.48 -5.53
CA PHE A 118 -2.95 -2.55 -6.31
C PHE A 118 -3.24 -1.22 -5.60
N VAL A 119 -2.95 -1.10 -4.31
CA VAL A 119 -3.04 0.16 -3.55
C VAL A 119 -1.68 0.84 -3.49
N VAL A 120 -0.60 0.09 -3.28
CA VAL A 120 0.77 0.61 -3.21
C VAL A 120 1.20 1.19 -4.55
N ASP A 121 0.96 0.43 -5.63
CA ASP A 121 1.44 0.73 -6.98
C ASP A 121 0.37 1.33 -7.90
N LYS A 122 -0.74 1.82 -7.33
CA LYS A 122 -1.87 2.34 -8.08
C LYS A 122 -1.48 3.49 -9.00
N ALA A 123 -1.39 3.21 -10.31
CA ALA A 123 -1.00 4.17 -11.33
C ALA A 123 -2.18 5.03 -11.82
N THR A 124 -3.41 4.48 -11.84
CA THR A 124 -4.60 5.16 -12.32
C THR A 124 -5.75 5.07 -11.32
N LYS A 125 -6.72 5.99 -11.41
CA LYS A 125 -7.82 6.08 -10.43
C LYS A 125 -8.72 4.84 -10.41
N LEU A 126 -8.98 4.23 -11.58
CA LEU A 126 -9.84 3.07 -11.72
C LEU A 126 -9.08 1.74 -11.58
N GLU A 127 -7.77 1.80 -11.36
CA GLU A 127 -6.96 0.60 -11.18
C GLU A 127 -7.30 -0.12 -9.88
N THR A 128 -7.42 -1.44 -9.99
CA THR A 128 -7.54 -2.38 -8.89
C THR A 128 -6.62 -3.58 -9.22
N ILE A 129 -7.17 -4.77 -9.52
CA ILE A 129 -6.38 -5.88 -10.11
C ILE A 129 -6.06 -5.58 -11.58
N TYR A 130 -6.95 -4.85 -12.29
CA TYR A 130 -6.74 -4.26 -13.61
C TYR A 130 -7.43 -2.88 -13.69
N ASP A 131 -7.08 -2.07 -14.70
CA ASP A 131 -7.68 -0.75 -14.88
C ASP A 131 -9.07 -0.88 -15.52
N ARG A 132 -10.10 -0.53 -14.74
CA ARG A 132 -11.53 -0.58 -15.15
C ARG A 132 -11.92 0.42 -16.24
N ILE A 133 -11.00 1.29 -16.70
CA ILE A 133 -11.23 2.18 -17.84
C ILE A 133 -11.62 1.39 -19.10
N HIS A 134 -11.17 0.13 -19.21
CA HIS A 134 -11.51 -0.75 -20.31
C HIS A 134 -12.99 -1.10 -20.37
N GLU A 135 -13.65 -1.28 -19.21
CA GLU A 135 -15.11 -1.48 -19.13
C GLU A 135 -15.85 -0.22 -19.54
N ILE A 136 -15.42 0.94 -19.08
CA ILE A 136 -15.98 2.23 -19.47
C ILE A 136 -15.85 2.45 -20.99
N ARG A 137 -14.68 2.16 -21.56
CA ARG A 137 -14.48 2.21 -23.02
C ARG A 137 -15.51 1.33 -23.76
N THR A 138 -15.72 0.12 -23.27
CA THR A 138 -16.72 -0.78 -23.86
C THR A 138 -18.13 -0.21 -23.78
N ARG A 139 -18.52 0.45 -22.66
CA ARG A 139 -19.82 1.11 -22.54
C ARG A 139 -19.98 2.27 -23.53
N PHE A 140 -18.95 3.06 -23.77
CA PHE A 140 -18.98 4.10 -24.81
C PHE A 140 -19.16 3.50 -26.21
N GLU A 141 -18.49 2.39 -26.51
CA GLU A 141 -18.69 1.67 -27.77
C GLU A 141 -20.14 1.15 -27.92
N VAL A 142 -20.77 0.70 -26.83
CA VAL A 142 -22.19 0.32 -26.83
C VAL A 142 -23.07 1.54 -27.12
N LEU A 143 -22.84 2.68 -26.43
CA LEU A 143 -23.61 3.91 -26.69
C LEU A 143 -23.51 4.39 -28.14
N LYS A 144 -22.32 4.30 -28.76
CA LYS A 144 -22.14 4.64 -30.18
C LYS A 144 -22.95 3.72 -31.09
N ARG A 145 -23.01 2.42 -30.78
CA ARG A 145 -23.83 1.47 -31.55
C ARG A 145 -25.33 1.68 -31.33
N ASP A 146 -25.76 1.97 -30.11
CA ASP A 146 -27.15 2.29 -29.80
C ASP A 146 -27.61 3.55 -30.58
N ALA A 147 -26.78 4.62 -30.56
CA ALA A 147 -27.07 5.82 -31.34
C ALA A 147 -27.17 5.53 -32.85
N HIS A 148 -26.31 4.65 -33.39
CA HIS A 148 -26.40 4.23 -34.80
C HIS A 148 -27.69 3.42 -35.09
N ILE A 149 -28.05 2.50 -34.20
CA ILE A 149 -29.28 1.69 -34.32
C ILE A 149 -30.53 2.59 -34.29
N GLU A 150 -30.57 3.54 -33.33
CA GLU A 150 -31.63 4.52 -33.23
C GLU A 150 -31.79 5.38 -34.50
N ALA A 151 -30.67 5.85 -35.05
CA ALA A 151 -30.64 6.62 -36.26
C ALA A 151 -31.11 5.81 -37.49
N LEU A 152 -30.76 4.53 -37.59
CA LEU A 152 -31.25 3.62 -38.63
C LEU A 152 -32.74 3.31 -38.50
N ALA A 153 -33.22 3.08 -37.26
CA ALA A 153 -34.64 2.78 -36.96
C ALA A 153 -35.53 3.98 -37.26
N ALA A 154 -35.08 5.21 -37.01
CA ALA A 154 -35.83 6.43 -37.27
C ALA A 154 -36.05 6.73 -38.77
N ARG A 155 -35.30 6.10 -39.70
CA ARG A 155 -35.27 6.41 -41.14
C ARG A 155 -35.68 5.23 -42.02
N LEU A 156 -36.53 4.34 -41.59
CA LEU A 156 -37.07 3.32 -42.48
C LEU A 156 -38.13 3.94 -43.44
N PRO A 157 -37.89 3.95 -44.77
CA PRO A 157 -37.42 2.92 -45.67
C PRO A 157 -35.98 3.10 -46.19
N ALA A 158 -35.39 2.04 -46.70
CA ALA A 158 -34.01 1.70 -46.93
C ALA A 158 -33.14 2.59 -47.86
N SER A 159 -33.61 3.72 -48.37
CA SER A 159 -32.91 4.51 -49.38
C SER A 159 -31.76 5.40 -48.83
N ASP A 160 -31.60 5.53 -47.52
CA ASP A 160 -30.70 6.56 -46.97
C ASP A 160 -29.79 6.11 -45.83
N ARG A 161 -29.16 4.93 -45.96
CA ARG A 161 -28.12 4.47 -45.00
C ARG A 161 -27.00 5.48 -44.83
N GLN A 162 -26.59 6.15 -45.87
CA GLN A 162 -25.52 7.16 -45.84
C GLN A 162 -25.96 8.38 -45.02
N ALA A 163 -27.16 8.91 -45.25
CA ALA A 163 -27.70 10.03 -44.47
C ALA A 163 -27.94 9.67 -42.99
N ALA A 164 -28.26 8.41 -42.67
CA ALA A 164 -28.38 7.95 -41.27
C ALA A 164 -26.99 7.90 -40.61
N LEU A 165 -25.94 7.45 -41.28
CA LEU A 165 -24.55 7.48 -40.81
C LEU A 165 -24.07 8.91 -40.58
N GLU A 166 -24.31 9.81 -41.54
CA GLU A 166 -23.96 11.22 -41.42
C GLU A 166 -24.67 11.89 -40.23
N ALA A 167 -25.93 11.54 -39.97
CA ALA A 167 -26.70 12.06 -38.82
C ALA A 167 -26.18 11.58 -37.45
N VAL A 168 -25.57 10.41 -37.37
CA VAL A 168 -25.05 9.87 -36.09
C VAL A 168 -23.60 10.30 -35.83
N THR A 169 -22.85 10.72 -36.83
CA THR A 169 -21.46 11.12 -36.70
C THR A 169 -21.20 12.17 -35.65
N PRO A 170 -21.99 13.26 -35.51
CA PRO A 170 -21.80 14.23 -34.40
C PRO A 170 -21.93 13.61 -33.01
N THR A 171 -22.86 12.68 -32.84
CA THR A 171 -23.05 11.95 -31.57
C THR A 171 -21.84 11.08 -31.24
N TRP A 172 -21.28 10.39 -32.23
CA TRP A 172 -20.05 9.62 -32.03
C TRP A 172 -18.85 10.50 -31.65
N GLN A 173 -18.66 11.63 -32.34
CA GLN A 173 -17.60 12.59 -32.01
C GLN A 173 -17.72 13.12 -30.57
N MET A 174 -18.95 13.44 -30.16
CA MET A 174 -19.22 13.85 -28.77
C MET A 174 -18.86 12.74 -27.79
N LEU A 175 -19.28 11.50 -28.03
CA LEU A 175 -18.96 10.36 -27.16
C LEU A 175 -17.46 10.06 -27.11
N ASP A 176 -16.73 10.22 -28.23
CA ASP A 176 -15.28 10.09 -28.28
C ASP A 176 -14.57 11.16 -27.41
N GLN A 177 -15.05 12.42 -27.48
CA GLN A 177 -14.53 13.51 -26.65
C GLN A 177 -14.81 13.27 -25.16
N GLU A 178 -16.01 12.81 -24.81
CA GLU A 178 -16.38 12.47 -23.45
C GLU A 178 -15.53 11.30 -22.91
N PHE A 179 -15.31 10.26 -23.72
CA PHE A 179 -14.43 9.17 -23.31
C PHE A 179 -12.99 9.64 -23.13
N ALA A 180 -12.47 10.48 -24.04
CA ALA A 180 -11.13 11.05 -23.91
C ALA A 180 -10.98 11.84 -22.59
N PHE A 181 -12.00 12.62 -22.23
CA PHE A 181 -12.05 13.34 -20.96
C PHE A 181 -12.08 12.40 -19.73
N VAL A 182 -12.90 11.35 -19.76
CA VAL A 182 -12.92 10.33 -18.68
C VAL A 182 -11.57 9.65 -18.55
N ALA A 183 -10.91 9.32 -19.67
CA ALA A 183 -9.58 8.73 -19.69
C ALA A 183 -8.51 9.69 -19.10
N GLU A 184 -8.60 10.99 -19.41
CA GLU A 184 -7.74 12.00 -18.77
C GLU A 184 -7.97 12.06 -17.26
N CYS A 185 -9.23 12.07 -16.81
CA CYS A 185 -9.55 12.04 -15.37
C CYS A 185 -8.97 10.80 -14.67
N ASN A 186 -8.92 9.65 -15.35
CA ASN A 186 -8.40 8.39 -14.80
C ASN A 186 -6.89 8.43 -14.52
N LEU A 187 -6.12 9.18 -15.29
CA LEU A 187 -4.68 9.33 -15.08
C LEU A 187 -4.33 10.01 -13.76
N GLY A 188 -5.28 10.77 -13.19
CA GLY A 188 -5.06 11.56 -12.00
C GLY A 188 -4.24 12.82 -12.29
N GLY A 189 -4.08 13.65 -11.28
CA GLY A 189 -3.35 14.91 -11.38
C GLY A 189 -3.15 15.55 -10.02
N GLU A 190 -2.49 16.70 -9.99
CA GLU A 190 -2.28 17.42 -8.73
C GLU A 190 -3.56 18.08 -8.21
N TRP A 191 -4.49 18.43 -9.12
CA TRP A 191 -5.75 19.05 -8.76
C TRP A 191 -6.85 18.85 -9.81
N MET A 192 -8.07 18.55 -9.34
CA MET A 192 -9.29 18.46 -10.17
C MET A 192 -10.06 19.78 -10.06
N ALA A 193 -10.12 20.54 -11.15
CA ALA A 193 -10.86 21.80 -11.19
C ALA A 193 -12.38 21.57 -11.04
N PRO A 194 -13.14 22.51 -10.40
CA PRO A 194 -14.58 22.38 -10.25
C PRO A 194 -15.31 22.20 -11.59
N GLU A 195 -14.83 22.86 -12.65
CA GLU A 195 -15.40 22.76 -14.01
C GLU A 195 -15.24 21.35 -14.58
N LYS A 196 -14.07 20.71 -14.34
CA LYS A 196 -13.83 19.32 -14.73
C LYS A 196 -14.74 18.35 -13.95
N LEU A 197 -14.96 18.63 -12.67
CA LEU A 197 -15.89 17.82 -11.86
C LEU A 197 -17.32 17.94 -12.38
N ALA A 198 -17.80 19.14 -12.70
CA ALA A 198 -19.12 19.36 -13.27
C ALA A 198 -19.28 18.67 -14.64
N GLN A 199 -18.25 18.66 -15.47
CA GLN A 199 -18.23 17.93 -16.75
C GLN A 199 -18.29 16.42 -16.50
N LEU A 200 -17.53 15.91 -15.53
CA LEU A 200 -17.57 14.49 -15.15
C LEU A 200 -18.95 14.07 -14.65
N ASP A 201 -19.61 14.90 -13.82
CA ASP A 201 -20.99 14.69 -13.34
C ASP A 201 -21.97 14.57 -14.50
N ALA A 202 -21.86 15.44 -15.48
CA ALA A 202 -22.72 15.42 -16.67
C ALA A 202 -22.53 14.13 -17.49
N ILE A 203 -21.29 13.68 -17.68
CA ILE A 203 -20.98 12.42 -18.37
C ILE A 203 -21.46 11.22 -17.56
N ALA A 204 -21.23 11.22 -16.25
CA ALA A 204 -21.65 10.16 -15.34
C ALA A 204 -23.16 9.93 -15.36
N SER A 205 -23.94 11.01 -15.52
CA SER A 205 -25.41 10.96 -15.59
C SER A 205 -25.97 10.37 -16.89
N ARG A 206 -25.16 10.21 -17.95
CA ARG A 206 -25.59 9.46 -19.14
C ARG A 206 -26.00 8.07 -18.74
N THR A 207 -27.00 7.53 -19.45
CA THR A 207 -27.49 6.18 -19.18
C THR A 207 -27.25 5.26 -20.37
N TRP A 208 -26.97 4.01 -20.08
CA TRP A 208 -26.92 2.92 -21.04
C TRP A 208 -27.90 1.83 -20.68
N LEU A 209 -28.27 1.01 -21.64
CA LEU A 209 -29.25 -0.06 -21.45
C LEU A 209 -28.54 -1.36 -21.09
N ARG A 210 -28.70 -1.83 -19.87
CA ARG A 210 -28.22 -3.14 -19.43
C ARG A 210 -29.29 -4.20 -19.64
N THR A 211 -28.94 -5.28 -20.33
CA THR A 211 -29.83 -6.40 -20.65
C THR A 211 -29.44 -7.71 -19.93
N LEU A 212 -28.28 -7.76 -19.28
CA LEU A 212 -27.82 -8.91 -18.50
C LEU A 212 -27.90 -8.63 -17.01
N ASP A 213 -28.19 -9.66 -16.23
CA ASP A 213 -28.15 -9.57 -14.76
C ASP A 213 -26.70 -9.43 -14.27
N ASP A 214 -26.43 -8.36 -13.50
CA ASP A 214 -25.10 -8.05 -12.95
C ASP A 214 -24.73 -8.91 -11.73
N ARG A 215 -25.59 -9.85 -11.34
CA ARG A 215 -25.35 -10.85 -10.29
C ARG A 215 -24.85 -12.19 -10.84
N LEU A 216 -24.90 -12.38 -12.16
CA LEU A 216 -24.45 -13.63 -12.77
C LEU A 216 -22.91 -13.70 -12.82
N GLY A 217 -22.36 -14.79 -12.30
CA GLY A 217 -20.92 -15.05 -12.35
C GLY A 217 -20.08 -14.30 -11.32
N VAL A 218 -20.69 -13.55 -10.40
CA VAL A 218 -20.00 -12.85 -9.31
C VAL A 218 -19.70 -13.80 -8.14
N SER A 219 -18.73 -13.41 -7.31
CA SER A 219 -18.38 -14.18 -6.10
C SER A 219 -19.52 -14.14 -5.06
N PRO A 220 -19.59 -15.13 -4.14
CA PRO A 220 -20.56 -15.10 -3.04
C PRO A 220 -20.41 -13.86 -2.15
N GLU A 221 -19.20 -13.34 -1.97
CA GLU A 221 -18.92 -12.13 -1.20
C GLU A 221 -19.44 -10.89 -1.92
N GLU A 222 -19.33 -10.83 -3.23
CA GLU A 222 -19.88 -9.74 -4.03
C GLU A 222 -21.39 -9.79 -4.05
N LEU A 223 -21.98 -10.98 -4.20
CA LEU A 223 -23.42 -11.16 -4.19
C LEU A 223 -24.06 -10.64 -2.88
N LYS A 224 -23.39 -10.81 -1.73
CA LYS A 224 -23.84 -10.28 -0.43
C LYS A 224 -23.90 -8.76 -0.39
N ARG A 225 -23.17 -8.06 -1.24
CA ARG A 225 -23.17 -6.59 -1.31
C ARG A 225 -24.25 -6.04 -2.24
N HIS A 226 -24.89 -6.90 -3.06
CA HIS A 226 -26.03 -6.49 -3.86
C HIS A 226 -27.25 -6.32 -2.98
N PRO A 227 -27.86 -5.12 -2.91
CA PRO A 227 -29.04 -4.91 -2.10
C PRO A 227 -30.29 -5.53 -2.74
N GLY A 228 -31.16 -6.11 -1.93
CA GLY A 228 -32.51 -6.52 -2.32
C GLY A 228 -32.58 -7.52 -3.49
N GLU A 229 -33.65 -7.45 -4.28
CA GLU A 229 -33.87 -8.26 -5.47
C GLU A 229 -33.15 -7.69 -6.70
N ALA A 230 -32.92 -8.53 -7.72
CA ALA A 230 -32.35 -8.10 -8.99
C ALA A 230 -33.27 -7.07 -9.68
N ALA A 231 -32.65 -6.05 -10.27
CA ALA A 231 -33.43 -5.09 -11.06
C ALA A 231 -34.06 -5.79 -12.28
N PRO A 232 -35.35 -5.47 -12.61
CA PRO A 232 -35.96 -6.02 -13.79
C PRO A 232 -35.20 -5.58 -15.04
N LEU A 233 -35.01 -6.52 -15.96
CA LEU A 233 -34.28 -6.29 -17.21
C LEU A 233 -35.24 -6.11 -18.39
N PRO A 234 -34.94 -5.27 -19.37
CA PRO A 234 -33.75 -4.39 -19.43
C PRO A 234 -33.88 -3.18 -18.50
N CYS A 235 -32.79 -2.71 -17.94
CA CYS A 235 -32.76 -1.53 -17.08
C CYS A 235 -31.77 -0.47 -17.60
N ARG A 236 -32.08 0.82 -17.35
CA ARG A 236 -31.17 1.92 -17.64
C ARG A 236 -30.29 2.20 -16.42
N GLU A 237 -29.00 2.24 -16.64
CA GLU A 237 -28.01 2.51 -15.59
C GLU A 237 -27.15 3.71 -15.96
N PRO A 238 -26.67 4.48 -14.97
CA PRO A 238 -25.66 5.53 -15.22
C PRO A 238 -24.42 4.94 -15.87
N LEU A 239 -23.78 5.71 -16.74
CA LEU A 239 -22.57 5.31 -17.47
C LEU A 239 -21.39 5.11 -16.51
N LEU A 240 -21.25 6.01 -15.53
CA LEU A 240 -20.27 5.92 -14.45
C LEU A 240 -21.03 5.80 -13.14
N ALA A 241 -21.19 4.57 -12.67
CA ALA A 241 -22.08 4.30 -11.54
C ALA A 241 -21.33 4.14 -10.21
N ASP A 242 -21.88 4.76 -9.17
CA ASP A 242 -21.53 4.47 -7.78
C ASP A 242 -22.61 3.58 -7.19
N LYS A 243 -22.44 2.26 -7.31
CA LYS A 243 -23.41 1.26 -6.83
C LYS A 243 -23.11 0.85 -5.38
N PRO A 244 -24.10 0.43 -4.60
CA PRO A 244 -23.88 -0.13 -3.26
C PRO A 244 -22.91 -1.32 -3.25
N VAL A 245 -22.89 -2.15 -4.30
CA VAL A 245 -21.97 -3.28 -4.44
C VAL A 245 -20.49 -2.85 -4.50
N HIS A 246 -20.23 -1.61 -4.87
CA HIS A 246 -18.87 -1.03 -4.91
C HIS A 246 -18.34 -0.69 -3.50
N LEU A 247 -19.19 -0.60 -2.49
CA LEU A 247 -18.82 -0.29 -1.13
C LEU A 247 -18.40 -1.57 -0.39
N MET A 248 -17.13 -1.69 -0.09
CA MET A 248 -16.63 -2.83 0.69
C MET A 248 -16.70 -2.52 2.18
N PRO A 249 -17.41 -3.32 2.98
CA PRO A 249 -17.54 -3.06 4.41
C PRO A 249 -16.20 -3.23 5.11
N ARG A 250 -15.92 -2.36 6.09
CA ARG A 250 -14.76 -2.50 6.96
C ARG A 250 -15.05 -3.56 8.01
N PRO A 251 -14.15 -4.55 8.21
CA PRO A 251 -14.29 -5.51 9.29
C PRO A 251 -14.25 -4.84 10.67
N ALA A 252 -15.01 -5.34 11.63
CA ALA A 252 -15.08 -4.76 12.97
C ALA A 252 -13.72 -4.69 13.69
N HIS A 253 -12.83 -5.66 13.42
CA HIS A 253 -11.47 -5.70 14.00
C HIS A 253 -10.50 -4.70 13.36
N ASP A 254 -10.87 -4.09 12.23
CA ASP A 254 -10.07 -3.11 11.48
C ASP A 254 -10.46 -1.66 11.85
N ASN A 255 -11.27 -1.47 12.90
CA ASN A 255 -11.66 -0.15 13.41
C ASN A 255 -10.68 0.33 14.48
N LEU A 256 -9.79 1.24 14.11
CA LEU A 256 -9.00 2.01 15.08
C LEU A 256 -9.91 2.96 15.84
N THR A 257 -10.02 2.76 17.14
CA THR A 257 -10.72 3.70 18.00
C THR A 257 -9.91 5.00 18.13
N ARG A 258 -10.58 6.12 18.43
CA ARG A 258 -9.91 7.40 18.71
C ARG A 258 -8.90 7.32 19.88
N HIS A 259 -9.06 6.36 20.76
CA HIS A 259 -8.19 6.11 21.92
C HIS A 259 -7.32 4.88 21.68
N ASN A 260 -6.69 4.79 20.51
CA ASN A 260 -5.74 3.74 20.22
C ASN A 260 -4.41 3.98 20.98
N PRO A 261 -3.70 2.91 21.39
CA PRO A 261 -2.47 3.02 22.17
C PRO A 261 -1.32 3.71 21.42
N TRP A 262 -1.38 3.75 20.09
CA TRP A 262 -0.34 4.32 19.22
C TRP A 262 -0.52 5.82 18.96
N GLY A 263 -1.56 6.46 19.50
CA GLY A 263 -1.81 7.91 19.35
C GLY A 263 -2.19 8.36 17.95
N PHE A 264 -2.63 7.44 17.09
CA PHE A 264 -3.07 7.74 15.71
C PHE A 264 -4.34 8.59 15.72
N LYS A 265 -4.30 9.72 15.01
CA LYS A 265 -5.42 10.68 14.91
C LYS A 265 -6.07 10.68 13.52
N VAL A 266 -5.66 9.80 12.63
CA VAL A 266 -6.20 9.72 11.27
C VAL A 266 -7.66 9.28 11.33
N ARG A 267 -8.53 9.99 10.58
CA ARG A 267 -9.95 9.62 10.47
C ARG A 267 -10.06 8.29 9.74
N VAL A 268 -10.72 7.33 10.38
CA VAL A 268 -11.02 6.02 9.79
C VAL A 268 -12.18 6.18 8.81
N PRO A 269 -12.03 5.84 7.51
CA PRO A 269 -13.13 5.83 6.56
C PRO A 269 -14.21 4.80 6.93
N ALA A 270 -15.46 5.07 6.55
CA ALA A 270 -16.60 4.20 6.85
C ALA A 270 -16.47 2.82 6.18
N HIS A 271 -15.86 2.77 5.01
CA HIS A 271 -15.69 1.56 4.20
C HIS A 271 -14.21 1.14 4.17
N LEU A 272 -13.96 -0.15 3.93
CA LEU A 272 -12.60 -0.66 3.67
C LEU A 272 -12.09 -0.13 2.34
N TYR A 273 -12.93 -0.22 1.28
CA TYR A 273 -12.69 0.35 -0.04
C TYR A 273 -14.01 0.86 -0.64
N ASN A 274 -13.93 1.91 -1.43
CA ASN A 274 -15.00 2.37 -2.30
C ASN A 274 -14.55 2.25 -3.76
N ARG A 275 -15.18 1.34 -4.50
CA ARG A 275 -14.90 1.07 -5.92
C ARG A 275 -15.86 1.77 -6.87
N GLY A 276 -16.60 2.77 -6.40
CA GLY A 276 -17.46 3.60 -7.23
C GLY A 276 -16.68 4.24 -8.38
N GLU A 277 -17.24 4.21 -9.60
CA GLU A 277 -16.50 4.69 -10.77
C GLU A 277 -16.41 6.21 -10.77
N HIS A 278 -17.56 6.87 -10.59
CA HIS A 278 -17.60 8.33 -10.47
C HIS A 278 -16.79 8.80 -9.26
N TYR A 279 -16.95 8.17 -8.10
CA TYR A 279 -16.21 8.47 -6.88
C TYR A 279 -14.69 8.44 -7.09
N ASN A 280 -14.18 7.38 -7.75
CA ASN A 280 -12.75 7.26 -8.02
C ASN A 280 -12.26 8.31 -9.03
N LEU A 281 -13.00 8.51 -10.12
CA LEU A 281 -12.62 9.49 -11.15
C LEU A 281 -12.64 10.94 -10.63
N ALA A 282 -13.52 11.24 -9.65
CA ALA A 282 -13.67 12.55 -9.03
C ALA A 282 -12.59 12.88 -7.98
N ILE A 283 -11.61 11.99 -7.74
CA ILE A 283 -10.52 12.24 -6.77
C ILE A 283 -9.81 13.54 -7.12
N GLY A 284 -9.76 14.46 -6.16
CA GLY A 284 -9.23 15.82 -6.36
C GLY A 284 -7.72 15.87 -6.53
N ARG A 285 -6.95 14.91 -5.96
CA ARG A 285 -5.49 14.88 -6.02
C ARG A 285 -4.95 13.45 -6.02
N GLY A 286 -4.10 13.16 -6.99
CA GLY A 286 -3.49 11.84 -7.17
C GLY A 286 -4.51 10.80 -7.63
N THR A 287 -4.27 9.54 -7.32
CA THR A 287 -5.05 8.39 -7.76
C THR A 287 -5.76 7.63 -6.64
N LEU A 288 -5.40 7.90 -5.38
CA LEU A 288 -5.87 7.15 -4.22
C LEU A 288 -7.14 7.77 -3.62
N THR A 289 -8.14 6.93 -3.33
CA THR A 289 -9.32 7.29 -2.54
C THR A 289 -8.95 7.56 -1.07
N GLU A 290 -9.88 8.09 -0.26
CA GLU A 290 -9.69 8.24 1.19
C GLU A 290 -9.42 6.88 1.86
N GLU A 291 -10.11 5.83 1.45
CA GLU A 291 -9.98 4.48 1.98
C GLU A 291 -8.59 3.89 1.68
N GLU A 292 -8.13 4.04 0.45
CA GLU A 292 -6.82 3.55 0.00
C GLU A 292 -5.68 4.34 0.66
N ARG A 293 -5.82 5.64 0.77
CA ARG A 293 -4.88 6.50 1.48
C ARG A 293 -4.80 6.16 2.97
N TYR A 294 -5.96 5.88 3.60
CA TYR A 294 -5.99 5.37 4.95
C TYR A 294 -5.26 4.03 5.06
N LYS A 295 -5.51 3.09 4.12
CA LYS A 295 -4.89 1.76 4.12
C LYS A 295 -3.36 1.83 3.98
N ILE A 296 -2.86 2.76 3.16
CA ILE A 296 -1.41 3.01 3.10
C ILE A 296 -0.90 3.56 4.43
N ASN A 297 -1.55 4.57 5.00
CA ASN A 297 -1.13 5.16 6.28
C ASN A 297 -1.17 4.17 7.45
N GLU A 298 -2.07 3.18 7.39
CA GLU A 298 -2.20 2.13 8.40
C GLU A 298 -0.95 1.24 8.49
N HIS A 299 -0.09 1.18 7.45
CA HIS A 299 1.13 0.37 7.49
C HIS A 299 2.02 0.72 8.68
N ILE A 300 2.05 1.99 9.11
CA ILE A 300 2.83 2.42 10.29
C ILE A 300 2.36 1.71 11.55
N ILE A 301 1.04 1.57 11.74
CA ILE A 301 0.47 0.84 12.89
C ILE A 301 0.85 -0.64 12.81
N GLN A 302 0.79 -1.22 11.61
CA GLN A 302 1.17 -2.61 11.40
C GLN A 302 2.67 -2.80 11.66
N THR A 303 3.51 -1.85 11.24
CA THR A 303 4.94 -1.82 11.58
C THR A 303 5.13 -1.88 13.10
N ILE A 304 4.52 -0.97 13.86
CA ILE A 304 4.63 -0.94 15.32
C ILE A 304 4.15 -2.28 15.93
N ARG A 305 2.98 -2.77 15.52
CA ARG A 305 2.43 -4.05 16.01
C ARG A 305 3.30 -5.25 15.69
N MET A 306 4.02 -5.24 14.59
CA MET A 306 4.97 -6.28 14.23
C MET A 306 6.22 -6.20 15.11
N LEU A 307 6.76 -5.00 15.29
CA LEU A 307 7.94 -4.76 16.12
C LEU A 307 7.69 -5.06 17.59
N GLU A 308 6.52 -4.67 18.15
CA GLU A 308 6.12 -4.99 19.54
C GLU A 308 6.07 -6.49 19.84
N LYS A 309 5.92 -7.35 18.82
CA LYS A 309 5.92 -8.81 19.01
C LYS A 309 7.31 -9.44 18.96
N LEU A 310 8.31 -8.71 18.52
CA LEU A 310 9.67 -9.22 18.48
C LEU A 310 10.30 -9.14 19.88
N PRO A 311 11.01 -10.19 20.32
CA PRO A 311 11.66 -10.21 21.64
C PRO A 311 12.97 -9.39 21.61
N PHE A 312 12.87 -8.12 21.28
CA PHE A 312 14.01 -7.23 21.32
C PHE A 312 14.56 -7.04 22.75
N PRO A 313 15.85 -6.80 22.93
CA PRO A 313 16.39 -6.29 24.17
C PRO A 313 15.70 -5.00 24.62
N ARG A 314 15.73 -4.70 25.93
CA ARG A 314 14.96 -3.57 26.52
C ARG A 314 15.39 -2.18 25.99
N HIS A 315 16.59 -2.06 25.44
CA HIS A 315 17.11 -0.82 24.87
C HIS A 315 16.65 -0.58 23.41
N LEU A 316 16.14 -1.61 22.74
CA LEU A 316 15.52 -1.56 21.42
C LEU A 316 14.00 -1.49 21.53
#